data_36eabe5ea3a6f5ae69b09d14ad48301f
#
_entry.id   36eabe5ea3a6f5ae69b09d14ad48301f
#
_cell.length_a   1.000
_cell.length_b   1.000
_cell.length_c   1.000
_cell.angle_alpha   90.00
_cell.angle_beta   90.00
_cell.angle_gamma   90.00
#
_symmetry.space_group_name_H-M   'P 1'
#
loop_
_entity.id
_entity.type
_entity.pdbx_description
1 polymer ?
#
loop_
_entity_poly.entity_id
_entity_poly.type
_entity_poly.pdbx_seq_one_letter_code
_entity_poly.pdbx_strand_id
1 'polypeptide(L)'
;FRQKQLFNLAAMLNRRPLKLPKTSTIPGGSPSADSPVKVTLKPGTTIDPIWPFAELAGGKLPRGLLRDRADARERLAALVTSPANHRFPHVMVNRLWKRYLGWAFVDSVEDWNEAKPVYPKLLDYLGRELVRSGYDLKHVARLIFESRAYQRPAHPASTLADNTPPAPAPVRRRLVAEQIVDSLFVVSGKAMRTEHLTLDPEGRRGSNTFLNLGVPRRSWEFAALSNERDRPALALPAAQSVVDVLMAFGWRESRPHPITLRDGTTTVLQPLALANSSASHRTVVLSDDHALTDLLVTNLSLPEIANLLYLHILSRPATSEERAEVVAVLSPGYSKRRVPGAIKSPPPSSRRLTHVSWSNHLHPDATRIKLELERLVRAGDPPTSRLTAGWRERAEDVIWALVNSPEFVFSP
;
A
#
# COMPACT_ATOMS: atom_id res chain seq x y z
N PHE A 1 -17.11 7.40 -27.77
CA PHE A 1 -17.30 5.98 -28.15
C PHE A 1 -18.75 5.68 -28.47
N ARG A 2 -18.98 4.89 -29.54
CA ARG A 2 -20.31 4.36 -29.84
C ARG A 2 -20.53 3.04 -29.11
N GLN A 3 -21.77 2.74 -28.73
CA GLN A 3 -22.13 1.49 -28.03
C GLN A 3 -21.58 0.23 -28.73
N LYS A 4 -21.65 0.19 -30.07
CA LYS A 4 -21.12 -0.93 -30.87
C LYS A 4 -19.62 -1.15 -30.63
N GLN A 5 -18.81 -0.09 -30.51
CA GLN A 5 -17.37 -0.19 -30.26
C GLN A 5 -17.08 -0.79 -28.88
N LEU A 6 -17.88 -0.42 -27.87
CA LEU A 6 -17.76 -0.98 -26.52
C LEU A 6 -18.06 -2.50 -26.53
N PHE A 7 -19.13 -2.90 -27.22
CA PHE A 7 -19.46 -4.32 -27.37
C PHE A 7 -18.44 -5.10 -28.21
N ASN A 8 -17.85 -4.49 -29.23
CA ASN A 8 -16.76 -5.09 -30.01
C ASN A 8 -15.53 -5.36 -29.09
N LEU A 9 -15.18 -4.42 -28.23
CA LEU A 9 -14.11 -4.60 -27.24
C LEU A 9 -14.46 -5.71 -26.23
N ALA A 10 -15.70 -5.70 -25.71
CA ALA A 10 -16.19 -6.76 -24.82
C ALA A 10 -16.15 -8.14 -25.47
N ALA A 11 -16.48 -8.22 -26.78
CA ALA A 11 -16.38 -9.46 -27.54
C ALA A 11 -14.94 -10.00 -27.65
N MET A 12 -13.93 -9.13 -27.61
CA MET A 12 -12.52 -9.56 -27.59
C MET A 12 -12.11 -10.27 -26.27
N LEU A 13 -12.88 -10.09 -25.20
CA LEU A 13 -12.65 -10.80 -23.95
C LEU A 13 -13.24 -12.23 -23.96
N ASN A 14 -14.03 -12.55 -24.97
CA ASN A 14 -14.60 -13.89 -25.16
C ASN A 14 -13.79 -14.74 -26.14
N ARG A 15 -13.75 -16.06 -25.92
CA ARG A 15 -13.18 -17.01 -26.90
C ARG A 15 -14.02 -17.13 -28.18
N ARG A 16 -15.32 -16.84 -28.09
CA ARG A 16 -16.29 -16.94 -29.18
C ARG A 16 -16.96 -15.58 -29.39
N PRO A 17 -17.53 -15.29 -30.58
CA PRO A 17 -18.30 -14.08 -30.80
C PRO A 17 -19.34 -13.85 -29.71
N LEU A 18 -19.47 -12.63 -29.23
CA LEU A 18 -20.44 -12.28 -28.20
C LEU A 18 -21.84 -12.27 -28.79
N LYS A 19 -22.71 -13.15 -28.32
CA LYS A 19 -24.13 -13.17 -28.71
C LYS A 19 -24.94 -12.47 -27.63
N LEU A 20 -25.60 -11.39 -28.01
CA LEU A 20 -26.51 -10.69 -27.11
C LEU A 20 -27.74 -11.55 -26.79
N PRO A 21 -28.26 -11.49 -25.53
CA PRO A 21 -29.49 -12.16 -25.18
C PRO A 21 -30.65 -11.77 -26.12
N LYS A 22 -31.53 -12.73 -26.43
CA LYS A 22 -32.71 -12.46 -27.23
C LYS A 22 -33.78 -11.64 -26.49
N THR A 23 -33.75 -11.68 -25.17
CA THR A 23 -34.65 -10.97 -24.28
C THR A 23 -33.88 -10.03 -23.36
N SER A 24 -34.46 -8.87 -23.02
CA SER A 24 -33.91 -8.00 -21.99
C SER A 24 -33.99 -8.70 -20.63
N THR A 25 -32.89 -8.62 -19.85
CA THR A 25 -32.88 -9.09 -18.44
C THR A 25 -33.53 -8.08 -17.48
N ILE A 26 -33.98 -6.92 -18.00
CA ILE A 26 -34.68 -5.92 -17.19
C ILE A 26 -36.18 -6.23 -17.27
N PRO A 27 -36.81 -6.70 -16.18
CA PRO A 27 -38.26 -6.98 -16.21
C PRO A 27 -39.08 -5.72 -16.44
N GLY A 28 -39.96 -5.75 -17.43
CA GLY A 28 -41.10 -4.83 -17.51
C GLY A 28 -40.87 -3.40 -18.00
N GLY A 29 -39.71 -3.09 -18.52
CA GLY A 29 -39.44 -1.74 -19.02
C GLY A 29 -39.60 -1.61 -20.56
N SER A 30 -40.70 -1.12 -21.03
CA SER A 30 -40.66 -0.41 -22.32
C SER A 30 -39.75 0.80 -22.14
N PRO A 31 -38.79 1.07 -23.05
CA PRO A 31 -38.00 2.29 -22.99
C PRO A 31 -38.94 3.48 -23.00
N SER A 32 -38.95 4.28 -21.92
CA SER A 32 -39.68 5.55 -21.94
C SER A 32 -39.02 6.42 -23.01
N ALA A 33 -39.81 7.22 -23.70
CA ALA A 33 -39.34 8.14 -24.74
C ALA A 33 -38.24 9.11 -24.25
N ASP A 34 -38.11 9.26 -22.93
CA ASP A 34 -37.16 10.13 -22.26
C ASP A 34 -35.92 9.41 -21.72
N SER A 35 -35.67 8.14 -22.08
CA SER A 35 -34.44 7.46 -21.69
C SER A 35 -33.23 8.10 -22.37
N PRO A 36 -32.23 8.61 -21.62
CA PRO A 36 -31.02 9.23 -22.18
C PRO A 36 -30.13 8.22 -22.89
N VAL A 37 -30.42 6.91 -22.81
CA VAL A 37 -29.62 5.83 -23.40
C VAL A 37 -30.40 5.21 -24.57
N LYS A 38 -30.03 5.58 -25.79
CA LYS A 38 -30.53 4.88 -27.00
C LYS A 38 -29.76 3.58 -27.19
N VAL A 39 -30.42 2.44 -27.00
CA VAL A 39 -29.85 1.13 -27.29
C VAL A 39 -29.94 0.90 -28.80
N THR A 40 -28.79 0.90 -29.48
CA THR A 40 -28.70 0.76 -30.96
C THR A 40 -28.51 -0.70 -31.41
N LEU A 41 -28.27 -1.62 -30.50
CA LEU A 41 -28.01 -3.02 -30.80
C LEU A 41 -29.28 -3.85 -30.56
N LYS A 42 -29.70 -4.58 -31.58
CA LYS A 42 -30.90 -5.44 -31.50
C LYS A 42 -30.58 -6.69 -30.66
N PRO A 43 -31.53 -7.16 -29.83
CA PRO A 43 -31.41 -8.45 -29.14
C PRO A 43 -31.11 -9.59 -30.11
N GLY A 44 -30.29 -10.55 -29.72
CA GLY A 44 -29.88 -11.68 -30.55
C GLY A 44 -28.78 -11.39 -31.58
N THR A 45 -28.32 -10.14 -31.70
CA THR A 45 -27.23 -9.76 -32.61
C THR A 45 -25.93 -10.45 -32.17
N THR A 46 -25.16 -10.96 -33.13
CA THR A 46 -23.78 -11.45 -32.90
C THR A 46 -22.82 -10.29 -33.11
N ILE A 47 -21.92 -10.10 -32.16
CA ILE A 47 -20.94 -9.03 -32.16
C ILE A 47 -19.55 -9.62 -32.39
N ASP A 48 -18.88 -9.15 -33.43
CA ASP A 48 -17.51 -9.58 -33.74
C ASP A 48 -16.50 -8.92 -32.82
N PRO A 49 -15.43 -9.65 -32.45
CA PRO A 49 -14.33 -9.13 -31.64
C PRO A 49 -13.43 -8.22 -32.52
N ILE A 50 -13.73 -6.92 -32.51
CA ILE A 50 -13.01 -5.91 -33.30
C ILE A 50 -12.34 -4.93 -32.32
N TRP A 51 -11.06 -4.64 -32.58
CA TRP A 51 -10.30 -3.63 -31.83
C TRP A 51 -10.78 -2.21 -32.21
N PRO A 52 -11.31 -1.43 -31.25
CA PRO A 52 -11.86 -0.12 -31.56
C PRO A 52 -10.82 1.01 -31.62
N PHE A 53 -9.55 0.74 -31.26
CA PHE A 53 -8.46 1.72 -31.16
C PHE A 53 -7.39 1.44 -32.22
N ALA A 54 -7.78 1.34 -33.48
CA ALA A 54 -6.85 1.02 -34.57
C ALA A 54 -5.69 2.02 -34.67
N GLU A 55 -5.92 3.27 -34.30
CA GLU A 55 -4.94 4.35 -34.26
C GLU A 55 -3.81 4.10 -33.24
N LEU A 56 -4.06 3.34 -32.17
CA LEU A 56 -3.05 3.06 -31.13
C LEU A 56 -2.07 1.95 -31.50
N ALA A 57 -2.42 1.05 -32.40
CA ALA A 57 -1.64 -0.13 -32.73
C ALA A 57 -1.21 -0.20 -34.20
N GLY A 58 -1.43 0.85 -34.99
CA GLY A 58 -1.12 0.85 -36.42
C GLY A 58 -1.87 -0.20 -37.24
N GLY A 59 -2.92 -0.80 -36.71
CA GLY A 59 -3.79 -1.77 -37.39
C GLY A 59 -3.16 -3.11 -37.76
N LYS A 60 -1.85 -3.31 -37.53
CA LYS A 60 -1.15 -4.55 -37.84
C LYS A 60 -0.76 -5.29 -36.56
N LEU A 61 -1.23 -6.54 -36.45
CA LEU A 61 -0.77 -7.45 -35.40
C LEU A 61 0.69 -7.87 -35.66
N PRO A 62 1.57 -7.73 -34.66
CA PRO A 62 2.94 -8.20 -34.80
C PRO A 62 2.98 -9.71 -35.05
N ARG A 63 3.77 -10.12 -36.05
CA ARG A 63 4.03 -11.55 -36.29
C ARG A 63 4.79 -12.10 -35.09
N GLY A 64 4.34 -13.22 -34.53
CA GLY A 64 5.03 -13.90 -33.43
C GLY A 64 4.48 -13.66 -32.03
N LEU A 65 3.58 -12.69 -31.83
CA LEU A 65 2.90 -12.47 -30.53
C LEU A 65 1.67 -13.35 -30.32
N LEU A 66 1.19 -14.02 -31.36
CA LEU A 66 -0.01 -14.85 -31.34
C LEU A 66 0.35 -16.32 -31.50
N ARG A 67 -0.10 -17.14 -30.58
CA ARG A 67 -0.10 -18.61 -30.69
C ARG A 67 -1.31 -19.09 -31.46
N ASP A 68 -2.48 -18.60 -31.09
CA ASP A 68 -3.74 -18.85 -31.79
C ASP A 68 -4.36 -17.55 -32.31
N ARG A 69 -4.38 -17.39 -33.63
CA ARG A 69 -4.97 -16.22 -34.29
C ARG A 69 -6.49 -16.17 -34.17
N ALA A 70 -7.14 -17.30 -33.89
CA ALA A 70 -8.57 -17.36 -33.72
C ALA A 70 -9.01 -16.92 -32.32
N ASP A 71 -8.13 -17.01 -31.29
CA ASP A 71 -8.46 -16.52 -29.95
C ASP A 71 -8.45 -14.96 -29.91
N ALA A 72 -9.62 -14.39 -29.76
CA ALA A 72 -9.79 -12.94 -29.70
C ALA A 72 -9.06 -12.30 -28.50
N ARG A 73 -8.87 -13.01 -27.41
CA ARG A 73 -8.16 -12.53 -26.20
C ARG A 73 -6.66 -12.44 -26.44
N GLU A 74 -6.08 -13.42 -27.17
CA GLU A 74 -4.67 -13.31 -27.58
C GLU A 74 -4.45 -12.12 -28.50
N ARG A 75 -5.38 -11.88 -29.42
CA ARG A 75 -5.34 -10.70 -30.30
C ARG A 75 -5.43 -9.41 -29.49
N LEU A 76 -6.33 -9.36 -28.49
CA LEU A 76 -6.44 -8.21 -27.60
C LEU A 76 -5.13 -7.96 -26.84
N ALA A 77 -4.58 -8.99 -26.22
CA ALA A 77 -3.31 -8.90 -25.50
C ALA A 77 -2.18 -8.40 -26.41
N ALA A 78 -2.07 -8.96 -27.61
CA ALA A 78 -1.05 -8.56 -28.59
C ALA A 78 -1.23 -7.10 -29.06
N LEU A 79 -2.45 -6.63 -29.25
CA LEU A 79 -2.73 -5.23 -29.65
C LEU A 79 -2.41 -4.24 -28.52
N VAL A 80 -2.74 -4.59 -27.28
CA VAL A 80 -2.42 -3.76 -26.11
C VAL A 80 -0.91 -3.67 -25.89
N THR A 81 -0.20 -4.81 -25.94
CA THR A 81 1.25 -4.88 -25.62
C THR A 81 2.16 -4.76 -26.85
N SER A 82 1.61 -4.51 -28.02
CA SER A 82 2.39 -4.29 -29.24
C SER A 82 3.40 -3.15 -29.08
N PRO A 83 4.65 -3.31 -29.53
CA PRO A 83 5.60 -2.20 -29.62
C PRO A 83 5.10 -1.01 -30.45
N ALA A 84 4.16 -1.23 -31.38
CA ALA A 84 3.52 -0.18 -32.14
C ALA A 84 2.44 0.60 -31.35
N ASN A 85 2.02 0.09 -30.21
CA ASN A 85 1.08 0.76 -29.33
C ASN A 85 1.83 1.67 -28.35
N HIS A 86 2.09 2.91 -28.73
CA HIS A 86 2.79 3.87 -27.89
C HIS A 86 2.02 4.24 -26.60
N ARG A 87 0.71 4.09 -26.58
CA ARG A 87 -0.11 4.42 -25.40
C ARG A 87 0.22 3.54 -24.21
N PHE A 88 0.40 2.23 -24.41
CA PHE A 88 0.67 1.30 -23.33
C PHE A 88 1.97 1.63 -22.56
N PRO A 89 3.16 1.76 -23.21
CA PRO A 89 4.38 2.12 -22.51
C PRO A 89 4.30 3.53 -21.89
N HIS A 90 3.65 4.51 -22.53
CA HIS A 90 3.48 5.84 -21.96
C HIS A 90 2.65 5.82 -20.67
N VAL A 91 1.53 5.08 -20.63
CA VAL A 91 0.70 4.93 -19.42
C VAL A 91 1.49 4.25 -18.30
N MET A 92 2.24 3.19 -18.61
CA MET A 92 3.05 2.49 -17.62
C MET A 92 4.16 3.37 -17.05
N VAL A 93 4.88 4.08 -17.91
CA VAL A 93 5.91 5.05 -17.49
C VAL A 93 5.31 6.18 -16.65
N ASN A 94 4.17 6.73 -17.06
CA ASN A 94 3.49 7.79 -16.32
C ASN A 94 3.12 7.34 -14.90
N ARG A 95 2.64 6.11 -14.75
CA ARG A 95 2.33 5.52 -13.43
C ARG A 95 3.59 5.33 -12.59
N LEU A 96 4.69 4.84 -13.16
CA LEU A 96 5.97 4.70 -12.46
C LEU A 96 6.50 6.07 -12.03
N TRP A 97 6.48 7.04 -12.94
CA TRP A 97 6.93 8.40 -12.67
C TRP A 97 6.13 9.03 -11.54
N LYS A 98 4.78 8.98 -11.60
CA LYS A 98 3.91 9.47 -10.52
C LYS A 98 4.20 8.77 -9.20
N ARG A 99 4.46 7.47 -9.24
CA ARG A 99 4.77 6.69 -8.04
C ARG A 99 6.07 7.15 -7.37
N TYR A 100 7.10 7.48 -8.16
CA TYR A 100 8.42 7.77 -7.62
C TYR A 100 8.67 9.26 -7.39
N LEU A 101 8.17 10.12 -8.26
CA LEU A 101 8.37 11.56 -8.13
C LEU A 101 7.17 12.33 -7.53
N GLY A 102 6.01 11.69 -7.37
CA GLY A 102 4.83 12.30 -6.76
C GLY A 102 3.96 13.14 -7.71
N TRP A 103 4.38 13.36 -8.95
CA TRP A 103 3.64 14.04 -10.02
C TRP A 103 3.70 13.24 -11.32
N ALA A 104 2.81 13.50 -12.25
CA ALA A 104 2.68 12.72 -13.48
C ALA A 104 2.90 13.58 -14.73
N PHE A 105 3.36 12.98 -15.83
CA PHE A 105 3.41 13.65 -17.13
C PHE A 105 2.00 14.01 -17.64
N VAL A 106 1.05 13.14 -17.34
CA VAL A 106 -0.39 13.33 -17.54
C VAL A 106 -1.02 13.09 -16.18
N ASP A 107 -1.63 14.11 -15.58
CA ASP A 107 -2.08 14.05 -14.19
C ASP A 107 -3.19 13.00 -13.99
N SER A 108 -4.17 12.94 -14.88
CA SER A 108 -5.11 11.82 -14.93
C SER A 108 -4.40 10.58 -15.46
N VAL A 109 -3.97 9.68 -14.56
CA VAL A 109 -3.33 8.40 -14.97
C VAL A 109 -4.30 7.47 -15.68
N GLU A 110 -5.59 7.66 -15.50
CA GLU A 110 -6.68 6.82 -16.01
C GLU A 110 -7.29 7.36 -17.31
N ASP A 111 -7.38 8.68 -17.45
CA ASP A 111 -7.97 9.34 -18.61
C ASP A 111 -6.91 10.12 -19.41
N TRP A 112 -6.64 9.63 -20.62
CA TRP A 112 -5.68 10.20 -21.55
C TRP A 112 -6.36 10.87 -22.75
N ASN A 113 -7.67 11.08 -22.71
CA ASN A 113 -8.38 11.79 -23.76
C ASN A 113 -7.93 13.26 -23.76
N GLU A 114 -7.48 13.73 -24.92
CA GLU A 114 -7.02 15.12 -25.13
C GLU A 114 -5.91 15.60 -24.19
N ALA A 115 -5.34 14.70 -23.40
CA ALA A 115 -4.29 15.05 -22.45
C ALA A 115 -2.99 15.44 -23.16
N LYS A 116 -2.44 16.59 -22.80
CA LYS A 116 -1.13 17.05 -23.25
C LYS A 116 -0.11 16.71 -22.16
N PRO A 117 0.82 15.77 -22.40
CA PRO A 117 1.81 15.42 -21.40
C PRO A 117 2.79 16.59 -21.18
N VAL A 118 3.13 16.80 -19.92
CA VAL A 118 4.27 17.62 -19.52
C VAL A 118 5.55 16.86 -19.90
N TYR A 119 6.56 17.53 -20.48
CA TYR A 119 7.79 16.88 -20.95
C TYR A 119 7.58 15.70 -21.92
N PRO A 120 6.89 15.89 -23.04
CA PRO A 120 6.51 14.80 -23.95
C PRO A 120 7.72 14.02 -24.48
N LYS A 121 8.85 14.69 -24.72
CA LYS A 121 10.09 14.03 -25.20
C LYS A 121 10.69 13.07 -24.15
N LEU A 122 10.57 13.40 -22.87
CA LEU A 122 11.03 12.53 -21.79
C LEU A 122 10.12 11.30 -21.62
N LEU A 123 8.80 11.53 -21.67
CA LEU A 123 7.84 10.44 -21.67
C LEU A 123 8.06 9.46 -22.83
N ASP A 124 8.29 10.00 -24.03
CA ASP A 124 8.62 9.23 -25.22
C ASP A 124 9.93 8.44 -25.09
N TYR A 125 10.96 9.06 -24.52
CA TYR A 125 12.25 8.39 -24.27
C TYR A 125 12.06 7.20 -23.33
N LEU A 126 11.47 7.42 -22.16
CA LEU A 126 11.24 6.36 -21.17
C LEU A 126 10.29 5.27 -21.70
N GLY A 127 9.28 5.64 -22.50
CA GLY A 127 8.39 4.70 -23.17
C GLY A 127 9.14 3.79 -24.15
N ARG A 128 10.05 4.35 -24.93
CA ARG A 128 10.93 3.56 -25.83
C ARG A 128 11.89 2.66 -25.05
N GLU A 129 12.44 3.14 -23.95
CA GLU A 129 13.32 2.31 -23.09
C GLU A 129 12.55 1.14 -22.47
N LEU A 130 11.29 1.34 -22.06
CA LEU A 130 10.44 0.24 -21.60
C LEU A 130 10.24 -0.83 -22.69
N VAL A 131 9.95 -0.42 -23.92
CA VAL A 131 9.78 -1.35 -25.04
C VAL A 131 11.12 -2.06 -25.37
N ARG A 132 12.23 -1.32 -25.46
CA ARG A 132 13.56 -1.87 -25.78
C ARG A 132 14.07 -2.87 -24.77
N SER A 133 13.76 -2.67 -23.49
CA SER A 133 14.12 -3.58 -22.40
C SER A 133 13.21 -4.82 -22.31
N GLY A 134 12.27 -5.01 -23.25
CA GLY A 134 11.30 -6.10 -23.18
C GLY A 134 10.25 -5.91 -22.09
N TYR A 135 9.87 -4.67 -21.84
CA TYR A 135 8.90 -4.27 -20.79
C TYR A 135 9.41 -4.50 -19.36
N ASP A 136 10.73 -4.40 -19.16
CA ASP A 136 11.31 -4.45 -17.82
C ASP A 136 11.05 -3.12 -17.06
N LEU A 137 10.09 -3.17 -16.15
CA LEU A 137 9.75 -2.03 -15.29
C LEU A 137 10.89 -1.65 -14.33
N LYS A 138 11.75 -2.60 -13.94
CA LYS A 138 12.92 -2.34 -13.09
C LYS A 138 13.99 -1.55 -13.83
N HIS A 139 14.16 -1.82 -15.13
CA HIS A 139 15.05 -1.02 -15.98
C HIS A 139 14.64 0.45 -16.00
N VAL A 140 13.34 0.72 -16.25
CA VAL A 140 12.82 2.10 -16.24
C VAL A 140 12.92 2.73 -14.85
N ALA A 141 12.62 1.99 -13.79
CA ALA A 141 12.76 2.48 -12.42
C ALA A 141 14.21 2.89 -12.12
N ARG A 142 15.20 2.08 -12.56
CA ARG A 142 16.62 2.39 -12.40
C ARG A 142 17.00 3.68 -13.14
N LEU A 143 16.56 3.86 -14.38
CA LEU A 143 16.79 5.09 -15.13
C LEU A 143 16.22 6.32 -14.40
N ILE A 144 15.05 6.18 -13.77
CA ILE A 144 14.44 7.26 -12.97
C ILE A 144 15.29 7.54 -11.74
N PHE A 145 15.65 6.53 -10.94
CA PHE A 145 16.42 6.69 -9.69
C PHE A 145 17.84 7.22 -9.91
N GLU A 146 18.50 6.83 -10.98
CA GLU A 146 19.84 7.30 -11.34
C GLU A 146 19.82 8.71 -11.98
N SER A 147 18.63 9.25 -12.31
CA SER A 147 18.51 10.55 -12.93
C SER A 147 18.79 11.70 -11.94
N ARG A 148 19.35 12.79 -12.44
CA ARG A 148 19.49 14.03 -11.68
C ARG A 148 18.13 14.58 -11.21
N ALA A 149 17.05 14.25 -11.88
CA ALA A 149 15.70 14.64 -11.48
C ALA A 149 15.30 14.04 -10.13
N TYR A 150 15.54 12.73 -9.96
CA TYR A 150 15.21 12.04 -8.72
C TYR A 150 16.15 12.40 -7.55
N GLN A 151 17.39 12.73 -7.85
CA GLN A 151 18.45 13.08 -6.87
C GLN A 151 18.33 14.50 -6.29
N ARG A 152 17.38 15.29 -6.77
CA ARG A 152 17.10 16.63 -6.25
C ARG A 152 16.31 16.56 -4.93
N PRO A 153 16.46 17.57 -4.05
CA PRO A 153 15.59 17.72 -2.90
C PRO A 153 14.13 17.77 -3.31
N ALA A 154 13.27 17.11 -2.54
CA ALA A 154 11.84 17.09 -2.81
C ALA A 154 11.19 18.48 -2.57
N HIS A 155 10.35 18.91 -3.50
CA HIS A 155 9.57 20.13 -3.37
C HIS A 155 8.30 19.93 -2.53
N PRO A 156 7.82 20.97 -1.83
CA PRO A 156 6.50 20.94 -1.20
C PRO A 156 5.38 20.67 -2.24
N ALA A 157 4.35 19.94 -1.86
CA ALA A 157 3.23 19.64 -2.75
C ALA A 157 2.47 20.89 -3.24
N SER A 158 2.52 22.01 -2.48
CA SER A 158 1.91 23.29 -2.83
C SER A 158 2.49 23.94 -4.11
N THR A 159 3.69 23.54 -4.53
CA THR A 159 4.31 24.06 -5.77
C THR A 159 3.66 23.50 -7.05
N LEU A 160 2.75 22.53 -6.94
CA LEU A 160 2.01 21.98 -8.08
C LEU A 160 0.70 22.74 -8.40
N ALA A 161 0.34 23.76 -7.63
CA ALA A 161 -0.95 24.46 -7.75
C ALA A 161 -1.03 25.41 -8.96
N ASP A 162 0.10 25.82 -9.52
CA ASP A 162 0.14 26.64 -10.73
C ASP A 162 0.29 25.73 -11.96
N ASN A 163 -0.45 26.04 -13.03
CA ASN A 163 -0.41 25.33 -14.33
C ASN A 163 1.01 25.29 -14.99
N THR A 164 2.03 25.65 -14.28
CA THR A 164 3.43 25.56 -14.69
C THR A 164 3.91 24.10 -14.54
N PRO A 165 4.58 23.54 -15.54
CA PRO A 165 5.19 22.22 -15.40
C PRO A 165 6.08 22.17 -14.15
N PRO A 166 5.89 21.23 -13.23
CA PRO A 166 6.74 21.14 -12.06
C PRO A 166 8.19 20.95 -12.50
N ALA A 167 9.14 21.56 -11.79
CA ALA A 167 10.55 21.25 -12.01
C ALA A 167 10.74 19.72 -11.95
N PRO A 168 11.59 19.12 -12.79
CA PRO A 168 11.82 17.68 -12.78
C PRO A 168 12.58 17.28 -11.50
N ALA A 169 11.85 17.20 -10.40
CA ALA A 169 12.32 16.83 -9.06
C ALA A 169 11.19 16.09 -8.34
N PRO A 170 11.48 15.32 -7.30
CA PRO A 170 10.45 14.70 -6.47
C PRO A 170 9.58 15.75 -5.77
N VAL A 171 8.33 15.39 -5.54
CA VAL A 171 7.42 16.18 -4.71
C VAL A 171 7.21 15.41 -3.41
N ARG A 172 7.34 16.14 -2.28
CA ARG A 172 7.07 15.56 -0.97
C ARG A 172 5.63 15.05 -0.93
N ARG A 173 5.46 13.79 -0.65
CA ARG A 173 4.16 13.13 -0.60
C ARG A 173 4.01 12.37 0.70
N ARG A 174 2.79 12.36 1.21
CA ARG A 174 2.46 11.51 2.35
C ARG A 174 2.56 10.03 1.93
N LEU A 175 3.10 9.21 2.80
CA LEU A 175 3.07 7.77 2.66
C LEU A 175 1.61 7.26 2.69
N VAL A 176 1.33 6.19 1.97
CA VAL A 176 0.02 5.54 2.06
C VAL A 176 -0.09 4.77 3.39
N ALA A 177 -1.30 4.49 3.82
CA ALA A 177 -1.60 3.85 5.09
C ALA A 177 -0.75 2.59 5.35
N GLU A 178 -0.64 1.72 4.34
CA GLU A 178 0.14 0.49 4.43
C GLU A 178 1.64 0.75 4.60
N GLN A 179 2.17 1.78 3.93
CA GLN A 179 3.58 2.15 4.10
C GLN A 179 3.85 2.67 5.51
N ILE A 180 2.94 3.47 6.08
CA ILE A 180 3.09 4.00 7.44
C ILE A 180 3.11 2.85 8.46
N VAL A 181 2.14 1.94 8.39
CA VAL A 181 2.09 0.79 9.28
C VAL A 181 3.31 -0.12 9.08
N ASP A 182 3.67 -0.42 7.84
CA ASP A 182 4.87 -1.22 7.56
C ASP A 182 6.14 -0.56 8.08
N SER A 183 6.26 0.79 7.99
CA SER A 183 7.39 1.54 8.53
C SER A 183 7.49 1.43 10.04
N LEU A 184 6.38 1.51 10.79
CA LEU A 184 6.34 1.29 12.23
C LEU A 184 6.93 -0.07 12.62
N PHE A 185 6.50 -1.14 11.93
CA PHE A 185 7.00 -2.49 12.21
C PHE A 185 8.42 -2.73 11.71
N VAL A 186 8.87 -2.05 10.65
CA VAL A 186 10.26 -2.09 10.19
C VAL A 186 11.18 -1.38 11.18
N VAL A 187 10.81 -0.20 11.66
CA VAL A 187 11.58 0.56 12.66
C VAL A 187 11.72 -0.23 13.96
N SER A 188 10.67 -0.86 14.43
CA SER A 188 10.73 -1.67 15.63
C SER A 188 11.42 -3.04 15.43
N GLY A 189 11.51 -3.52 14.18
CA GLY A 189 11.95 -4.89 13.89
C GLY A 189 10.99 -5.98 14.35
N LYS A 190 9.84 -5.59 14.92
CA LYS A 190 8.85 -6.52 15.47
C LYS A 190 8.01 -7.17 14.38
N ALA A 191 7.60 -8.41 14.62
CA ALA A 191 6.57 -9.03 13.81
C ALA A 191 5.20 -8.40 14.10
N MET A 192 4.33 -8.33 13.08
CA MET A 192 3.01 -7.72 13.21
C MET A 192 2.11 -8.47 14.22
N ARG A 193 2.26 -9.78 14.36
CA ARG A 193 1.58 -10.65 15.34
C ARG A 193 0.08 -10.38 15.46
N THR A 194 -0.62 -10.55 14.38
CA THR A 194 -2.09 -10.54 14.36
C THR A 194 -2.64 -11.95 14.42
N GLU A 195 -3.93 -12.07 14.58
CA GLU A 195 -4.64 -13.33 14.51
C GLU A 195 -4.68 -13.87 13.07
N HIS A 196 -4.99 -15.16 12.95
CA HIS A 196 -5.22 -15.79 11.65
C HIS A 196 -6.42 -15.17 10.96
N LEU A 197 -6.26 -14.76 9.71
CA LEU A 197 -7.36 -14.41 8.84
C LEU A 197 -7.88 -15.67 8.14
N THR A 198 -9.19 -15.86 8.13
CA THR A 198 -9.86 -16.99 7.49
C THR A 198 -11.01 -16.52 6.62
N LEU A 199 -11.15 -17.11 5.42
CA LEU A 199 -12.29 -16.87 4.53
C LEU A 199 -13.46 -17.83 4.83
N ASP A 200 -13.93 -17.82 6.07
CA ASP A 200 -15.22 -18.44 6.36
C ASP A 200 -16.13 -17.47 7.10
N PRO A 201 -16.83 -16.62 6.35
CA PRO A 201 -17.69 -15.60 6.96
C PRO A 201 -18.88 -16.19 7.71
N GLU A 202 -19.24 -17.45 7.46
CA GLU A 202 -20.43 -18.08 8.02
C GLU A 202 -20.14 -19.16 9.06
N GLY A 203 -18.88 -19.54 9.25
CA GLY A 203 -18.47 -20.55 10.25
C GLY A 203 -19.10 -21.95 10.06
N ARG A 204 -19.64 -22.23 8.87
CA ARG A 204 -20.40 -23.47 8.61
C ARG A 204 -19.56 -24.67 8.24
N ARG A 205 -18.28 -24.47 7.99
CA ARG A 205 -17.37 -25.53 7.54
C ARG A 205 -16.34 -25.86 8.60
N GLY A 206 -15.99 -27.13 8.73
CA GLY A 206 -14.95 -27.58 9.66
C GLY A 206 -13.58 -26.99 9.34
N SER A 207 -12.71 -26.85 10.34
CA SER A 207 -11.41 -26.17 10.26
C SER A 207 -10.48 -26.60 9.11
N ASN A 208 -10.70 -27.76 8.53
CA ASN A 208 -9.90 -28.29 7.43
C ASN A 208 -10.42 -27.91 6.04
N THR A 209 -11.54 -27.18 5.94
CA THR A 209 -12.17 -26.81 4.67
C THR A 209 -12.13 -25.31 4.41
N PHE A 210 -11.49 -24.52 5.28
CA PHE A 210 -11.33 -23.07 5.13
C PHE A 210 -10.14 -22.75 4.23
N LEU A 211 -10.28 -21.72 3.41
CA LEU A 211 -9.14 -21.00 2.93
C LEU A 211 -8.57 -20.22 4.13
N ASN A 212 -7.59 -20.82 4.76
CA ASN A 212 -6.80 -20.15 5.77
C ASN A 212 -5.83 -19.21 5.06
N LEU A 213 -6.03 -17.92 5.19
CA LEU A 213 -5.19 -16.87 4.62
C LEU A 213 -3.91 -16.69 5.43
N GLY A 214 -3.80 -17.38 6.57
CA GLY A 214 -2.66 -17.26 7.48
C GLY A 214 -2.68 -16.00 8.32
N VAL A 215 -1.52 -15.69 8.90
CA VAL A 215 -1.29 -14.49 9.70
C VAL A 215 -0.65 -13.44 8.81
N PRO A 216 -1.27 -12.29 8.59
CA PRO A 216 -0.66 -11.19 7.83
C PRO A 216 0.67 -10.78 8.46
N ARG A 217 1.71 -10.65 7.63
CA ARG A 217 3.05 -10.22 8.05
C ARG A 217 3.32 -8.75 7.73
N ARG A 218 2.57 -8.21 6.76
CA ARG A 218 2.66 -6.84 6.27
C ARG A 218 1.27 -6.26 6.07
N SER A 219 1.15 -4.96 6.19
CA SER A 219 -0.14 -4.26 6.07
C SER A 219 -0.77 -4.37 4.68
N TRP A 220 0.03 -4.53 3.62
CA TRP A 220 -0.51 -4.76 2.28
C TRP A 220 -1.22 -6.12 2.14
N GLU A 221 -0.87 -7.11 2.95
CA GLU A 221 -1.58 -8.39 3.00
C GLU A 221 -2.99 -8.21 3.55
N PHE A 222 -3.18 -7.35 4.56
CA PHE A 222 -4.52 -6.95 5.00
C PHE A 222 -5.32 -6.32 3.87
N ALA A 223 -4.73 -5.40 3.11
CA ALA A 223 -5.39 -4.74 2.01
C ALA A 223 -5.75 -5.71 0.87
N ALA A 224 -4.91 -6.71 0.61
CA ALA A 224 -5.14 -7.72 -0.43
C ALA A 224 -6.21 -8.74 -0.03
N LEU A 225 -6.30 -9.06 1.26
CA LEU A 225 -7.18 -10.07 1.82
C LEU A 225 -8.52 -9.48 2.29
N SER A 226 -8.54 -8.18 2.62
CA SER A 226 -9.74 -7.50 3.10
C SER A 226 -10.73 -7.32 1.97
N ASN A 227 -11.78 -8.09 2.01
CA ASN A 227 -13.00 -7.86 1.26
C ASN A 227 -14.17 -7.85 2.25
N GLU A 228 -15.38 -7.57 1.78
CA GLU A 228 -16.55 -7.51 2.66
C GLU A 228 -16.80 -8.80 3.45
N ARG A 229 -16.25 -9.94 2.98
CA ARG A 229 -16.37 -11.25 3.63
C ARG A 229 -15.41 -11.42 4.81
N ASP A 230 -14.31 -10.65 4.84
CA ASP A 230 -13.24 -10.78 5.84
C ASP A 230 -13.41 -9.84 7.04
N ARG A 231 -14.42 -8.97 7.02
CA ARG A 231 -14.71 -8.03 8.11
C ARG A 231 -14.76 -8.65 9.50
N PRO A 232 -15.37 -9.84 9.71
CA PRO A 232 -15.37 -10.46 11.02
C PRO A 232 -13.95 -10.84 11.51
N ALA A 233 -13.04 -11.23 10.61
CA ALA A 233 -11.66 -11.54 10.95
C ALA A 233 -10.87 -10.28 11.35
N LEU A 234 -11.13 -9.14 10.71
CA LEU A 234 -10.52 -7.84 11.04
C LEU A 234 -11.03 -7.25 12.37
N ALA A 235 -12.14 -7.75 12.90
CA ALA A 235 -12.65 -7.35 14.22
C ALA A 235 -11.93 -8.03 15.40
N LEU A 236 -10.91 -8.86 15.14
CA LEU A 236 -10.05 -9.43 16.17
C LEU A 236 -9.12 -8.36 16.76
N PRO A 237 -8.82 -8.38 18.07
CA PRO A 237 -8.20 -7.24 18.75
C PRO A 237 -6.83 -6.81 18.20
N ALA A 238 -5.95 -7.75 17.87
CA ALA A 238 -4.63 -7.43 17.34
C ALA A 238 -4.72 -6.93 15.89
N ALA A 239 -5.55 -7.55 15.06
CA ALA A 239 -5.82 -7.10 13.70
C ALA A 239 -6.48 -5.72 13.70
N GLN A 240 -7.47 -5.49 14.59
CA GLN A 240 -8.17 -4.21 14.70
C GLN A 240 -7.23 -3.07 15.07
N SER A 241 -6.26 -3.28 15.97
CA SER A 241 -5.29 -2.25 16.34
C SER A 241 -4.45 -1.76 15.16
N VAL A 242 -4.16 -2.63 14.20
CA VAL A 242 -3.48 -2.28 12.95
C VAL A 242 -4.44 -1.58 11.98
N VAL A 243 -5.66 -2.10 11.85
CA VAL A 243 -6.71 -1.54 10.97
C VAL A 243 -7.07 -0.12 11.38
N ASP A 244 -7.12 0.19 12.68
CA ASP A 244 -7.42 1.54 13.18
C ASP A 244 -6.41 2.58 12.64
N VAL A 245 -5.12 2.24 12.63
CA VAL A 245 -4.09 3.10 12.03
C VAL A 245 -4.26 3.18 10.51
N LEU A 246 -4.49 2.04 9.84
CA LEU A 246 -4.72 2.02 8.39
C LEU A 246 -5.90 2.92 7.99
N MET A 247 -7.01 2.85 8.72
CA MET A 247 -8.21 3.65 8.45
C MET A 247 -7.97 5.15 8.66
N ALA A 248 -7.26 5.53 9.74
CA ALA A 248 -6.89 6.92 10.00
C ALA A 248 -6.10 7.55 8.84
N PHE A 249 -5.30 6.74 8.13
CA PHE A 249 -4.51 7.16 6.98
C PHE A 249 -5.17 6.93 5.62
N GLY A 250 -6.49 6.68 5.58
CA GLY A 250 -7.28 6.64 4.36
C GLY A 250 -7.38 5.26 3.69
N TRP A 251 -6.97 4.19 4.39
CA TRP A 251 -7.30 2.85 3.94
C TRP A 251 -8.81 2.60 4.11
N ARG A 252 -9.42 1.94 3.14
CA ARG A 252 -10.84 1.59 3.18
C ARG A 252 -11.01 0.09 3.16
N GLU A 253 -11.87 -0.42 4.03
CA GLU A 253 -12.18 -1.85 4.13
C GLU A 253 -12.91 -2.41 2.90
N SER A 254 -13.73 -1.58 2.25
CA SER A 254 -14.49 -1.98 1.08
C SER A 254 -13.67 -1.80 -0.20
N ARG A 255 -13.37 -2.88 -0.87
CA ARG A 255 -12.64 -3.02 -2.14
C ARG A 255 -11.42 -2.09 -2.25
N PRO A 256 -10.22 -2.62 -2.43
CA PRO A 256 -9.04 -1.78 -2.60
C PRO A 256 -9.24 -0.93 -3.86
N HIS A 257 -9.55 0.34 -3.68
CA HIS A 257 -9.36 1.30 -4.75
C HIS A 257 -7.88 1.26 -5.15
N PRO A 258 -7.55 1.41 -6.45
CA PRO A 258 -6.18 1.60 -6.86
C PRO A 258 -5.51 2.65 -5.95
N ILE A 259 -4.24 2.43 -5.60
CA ILE A 259 -3.48 3.36 -4.74
C ILE A 259 -3.58 4.81 -5.22
N THR A 260 -3.76 4.99 -6.53
CA THR A 260 -3.94 6.30 -7.20
C THR A 260 -5.23 7.03 -6.85
N LEU A 261 -6.22 6.35 -6.30
CA LEU A 261 -7.53 6.92 -5.93
C LEU A 261 -7.75 7.00 -4.41
N ARG A 262 -6.72 6.71 -3.62
CA ARG A 262 -6.82 6.80 -2.15
C ARG A 262 -6.86 8.25 -1.71
N ASP A 263 -7.68 8.49 -0.70
CA ASP A 263 -7.80 9.80 -0.08
C ASP A 263 -6.47 10.19 0.57
N GLY A 264 -5.86 11.24 0.05
CA GLY A 264 -4.62 11.83 0.55
C GLY A 264 -4.85 12.95 1.56
N THR A 265 -6.11 13.26 1.90
CA THR A 265 -6.46 14.36 2.78
C THR A 265 -5.85 14.17 4.17
N THR A 266 -5.23 15.23 4.69
CA THR A 266 -4.72 15.23 6.06
C THR A 266 -5.85 15.50 7.04
N THR A 267 -5.91 14.73 8.13
CA THR A 267 -6.90 14.88 9.19
C THR A 267 -6.22 14.86 10.55
N VAL A 268 -6.87 15.44 11.56
CA VAL A 268 -6.41 15.41 12.96
C VAL A 268 -6.37 13.99 13.55
N LEU A 269 -7.06 13.05 12.94
CA LEU A 269 -7.06 11.65 13.38
C LEU A 269 -5.72 10.96 13.11
N GLN A 270 -4.95 11.41 12.11
CA GLN A 270 -3.67 10.79 11.73
C GLN A 270 -2.60 10.92 12.82
N PRO A 271 -2.26 12.14 13.31
CA PRO A 271 -1.33 12.26 14.43
C PRO A 271 -1.87 11.62 15.71
N LEU A 272 -3.18 11.68 15.97
CA LEU A 272 -3.78 11.00 17.13
C LEU A 272 -3.62 9.48 17.05
N ALA A 273 -3.78 8.88 15.87
CA ALA A 273 -3.60 7.45 15.67
C ALA A 273 -2.14 7.04 15.88
N LEU A 274 -1.16 7.82 15.39
CA LEU A 274 0.26 7.56 15.66
C LEU A 274 0.63 7.73 17.12
N ALA A 275 0.10 8.75 17.78
CA ALA A 275 0.44 9.05 19.16
C ALA A 275 -0.15 8.04 20.16
N ASN A 276 -1.38 7.51 19.89
CA ASN A 276 -2.17 6.83 20.92
C ASN A 276 -2.63 5.42 20.55
N SER A 277 -2.41 4.93 19.32
CA SER A 277 -2.86 3.58 18.97
C SER A 277 -2.01 2.50 19.64
N SER A 278 -2.64 1.37 19.96
CA SER A 278 -1.94 0.21 20.53
C SER A 278 -0.86 -0.32 19.58
N ALA A 279 -1.07 -0.22 18.27
CA ALA A 279 -0.08 -0.61 17.27
C ALA A 279 1.16 0.29 17.33
N SER A 280 0.99 1.61 17.37
CA SER A 280 2.10 2.56 17.49
C SER A 280 2.82 2.43 18.83
N HIS A 281 2.07 2.34 19.93
CA HIS A 281 2.65 2.14 21.26
C HIS A 281 3.54 0.88 21.30
N ARG A 282 3.05 -0.23 20.76
CA ARG A 282 3.82 -1.47 20.67
C ARG A 282 5.14 -1.31 19.90
N THR A 283 5.18 -0.45 18.88
CA THR A 283 6.36 -0.21 18.05
C THR A 283 7.34 0.78 18.65
N VAL A 284 6.97 1.51 19.69
CA VAL A 284 7.84 2.46 20.42
C VAL A 284 8.46 1.82 21.64
N VAL A 285 7.73 0.96 22.35
CA VAL A 285 8.22 0.30 23.58
C VAL A 285 9.41 -0.59 23.30
N LEU A 286 10.50 -0.35 24.00
CA LEU A 286 11.76 -1.09 23.94
C LEU A 286 11.64 -2.43 24.68
N SER A 287 11.11 -3.43 24.00
CA SER A 287 11.09 -4.83 24.43
C SER A 287 12.33 -5.58 23.94
N ASP A 288 12.50 -6.81 24.36
CA ASP A 288 13.68 -7.62 23.99
C ASP A 288 13.68 -8.06 22.51
N ASP A 289 12.54 -8.01 21.81
CA ASP A 289 12.43 -8.24 20.39
C ASP A 289 12.47 -6.95 19.55
N HIS A 290 12.65 -5.79 20.16
CA HIS A 290 12.77 -4.51 19.47
C HIS A 290 14.20 -4.30 18.93
N ALA A 291 14.35 -3.99 17.64
CA ALA A 291 15.64 -3.81 16.98
C ALA A 291 16.51 -2.74 17.65
N LEU A 292 15.92 -1.62 18.06
CA LEU A 292 16.64 -0.52 18.71
C LEU A 292 17.09 -0.89 20.14
N THR A 293 16.48 -1.87 20.81
CA THR A 293 16.97 -2.32 22.12
C THR A 293 18.37 -2.88 22.01
N ASP A 294 18.64 -3.72 21.02
CA ASP A 294 19.98 -4.30 20.82
C ASP A 294 21.01 -3.20 20.50
N LEU A 295 20.64 -2.16 19.78
CA LEU A 295 21.48 -0.99 19.50
C LEU A 295 21.78 -0.20 20.78
N LEU A 296 20.77 0.08 21.61
CA LEU A 296 20.89 0.92 22.79
C LEU A 296 21.67 0.28 23.95
N VAL A 297 21.81 -1.05 23.98
CA VAL A 297 22.67 -1.76 24.95
C VAL A 297 24.13 -1.84 24.53
N THR A 298 24.51 -1.38 23.33
CA THR A 298 25.91 -1.38 22.87
C THR A 298 26.74 -0.27 23.50
N ASN A 299 28.07 -0.26 23.26
CA ASN A 299 29.00 0.75 23.81
C ASN A 299 29.13 2.00 22.92
N LEU A 300 28.08 2.37 22.17
CA LEU A 300 28.08 3.56 21.33
C LEU A 300 28.04 4.82 22.19
N SER A 301 28.66 5.90 21.75
CA SER A 301 28.50 7.22 22.36
C SER A 301 27.11 7.79 22.11
N LEU A 302 26.68 8.76 22.94
CA LEU A 302 25.37 9.41 22.75
C LEU A 302 25.20 10.07 21.39
N PRO A 303 26.21 10.79 20.82
CA PRO A 303 26.10 11.34 19.46
C PRO A 303 25.94 10.25 18.39
N GLU A 304 26.57 9.10 18.53
CA GLU A 304 26.39 7.97 17.61
C GLU A 304 24.99 7.38 17.75
N ILE A 305 24.49 7.21 18.97
CA ILE A 305 23.11 6.77 19.22
C ILE A 305 22.11 7.73 18.57
N ALA A 306 22.28 9.05 18.76
CA ALA A 306 21.41 10.04 18.14
C ALA A 306 21.38 9.91 16.60
N ASN A 307 22.55 9.84 15.97
CA ASN A 307 22.64 9.63 14.53
C ASN A 307 21.98 8.32 14.07
N LEU A 308 22.19 7.22 14.80
CA LEU A 308 21.61 5.94 14.43
C LEU A 308 20.09 5.91 14.60
N LEU A 309 19.54 6.58 15.61
CA LEU A 309 18.08 6.73 15.75
C LEU A 309 17.48 7.45 14.56
N TYR A 310 18.06 8.59 14.13
CA TYR A 310 17.60 9.32 12.96
C TYR A 310 17.75 8.53 11.66
N LEU A 311 18.89 7.86 11.45
CA LEU A 311 19.10 7.00 10.29
C LEU A 311 18.09 5.86 10.24
N HIS A 312 17.81 5.24 11.39
CA HIS A 312 16.91 4.10 11.46
C HIS A 312 15.44 4.46 11.30
N ILE A 313 15.02 5.61 11.86
CA ILE A 313 13.61 6.03 11.87
C ILE A 313 13.28 6.94 10.68
N LEU A 314 14.16 7.92 10.39
CA LEU A 314 13.92 8.94 9.37
C LEU A 314 14.80 8.81 8.13
N SER A 315 15.66 7.77 8.06
CA SER A 315 16.52 7.46 6.91
C SER A 315 17.52 8.56 6.54
N ARG A 316 17.86 9.44 7.48
CA ARG A 316 18.88 10.48 7.34
C ARG A 316 19.68 10.66 8.63
N PRO A 317 20.92 11.19 8.58
CA PRO A 317 21.65 11.58 9.80
C PRO A 317 20.93 12.74 10.51
N ALA A 318 21.11 12.83 11.83
CA ALA A 318 20.66 13.96 12.62
C ALA A 318 21.47 15.21 12.30
N THR A 319 20.83 16.38 12.29
CA THR A 319 21.55 17.67 12.26
C THR A 319 22.33 17.87 13.55
N SER A 320 23.16 18.95 13.60
CA SER A 320 23.89 19.30 14.82
C SER A 320 22.95 19.61 16.00
N GLU A 321 21.88 20.31 15.73
CA GLU A 321 20.86 20.73 16.69
C GLU A 321 20.07 19.53 17.20
N GLU A 322 19.53 18.72 16.30
CA GLU A 322 18.78 17.49 16.62
C GLU A 322 19.61 16.51 17.43
N ARG A 323 20.90 16.37 17.07
CA ARG A 323 21.84 15.53 17.81
C ARG A 323 22.07 16.05 19.24
N ALA A 324 22.23 17.39 19.39
CA ALA A 324 22.41 18.01 20.70
C ALA A 324 21.17 17.81 21.58
N GLU A 325 19.96 17.94 21.03
CA GLU A 325 18.71 17.70 21.75
C GLU A 325 18.60 16.24 22.24
N VAL A 326 18.82 15.27 21.37
CA VAL A 326 18.80 13.85 21.75
C VAL A 326 19.85 13.53 22.80
N VAL A 327 21.06 14.07 22.66
CA VAL A 327 22.15 13.92 23.65
C VAL A 327 21.73 14.53 25.00
N ALA A 328 21.10 15.70 25.01
CA ALA A 328 20.63 16.31 26.26
C ALA A 328 19.59 15.44 26.98
N VAL A 329 18.61 14.89 26.24
CA VAL A 329 17.55 14.02 26.77
C VAL A 329 18.11 12.71 27.31
N LEU A 330 19.06 12.09 26.60
CA LEU A 330 19.58 10.76 26.95
C LEU A 330 20.81 10.78 27.90
N SER A 331 21.43 11.95 28.15
CA SER A 331 22.60 12.06 29.03
C SER A 331 22.35 11.63 30.48
N PRO A 332 21.20 11.97 31.12
CA PRO A 332 20.97 11.54 32.50
C PRO A 332 20.90 10.02 32.62
N GLY A 333 21.82 9.45 33.43
CA GLY A 333 21.85 8.01 33.66
C GLY A 333 22.45 7.17 32.53
N TYR A 334 23.00 7.77 31.48
CA TYR A 334 23.54 7.05 30.32
C TYR A 334 24.63 6.01 30.73
N SER A 335 25.57 6.37 31.59
CA SER A 335 26.64 5.47 32.03
C SER A 335 26.13 4.24 32.80
N LYS A 336 24.97 4.37 33.45
CA LYS A 336 24.33 3.31 34.25
C LYS A 336 23.09 2.72 33.56
N ARG A 337 22.88 3.01 32.27
CA ARG A 337 21.68 2.59 31.55
C ARG A 337 21.52 1.07 31.44
N ARG A 338 22.62 0.35 31.38
CA ARG A 338 22.61 -1.12 31.24
C ARG A 338 22.51 -1.78 32.62
N VAL A 339 21.62 -2.77 32.72
CA VAL A 339 21.44 -3.57 33.90
C VAL A 339 22.46 -4.72 33.87
N PRO A 340 23.43 -4.79 34.82
CA PRO A 340 24.40 -5.86 34.85
C PRO A 340 23.77 -7.25 35.00
N GLY A 341 24.22 -8.22 34.20
CA GLY A 341 23.70 -9.59 34.26
C GLY A 341 22.31 -9.80 33.63
N ALA A 342 21.64 -8.74 33.16
CA ALA A 342 20.37 -8.92 32.46
C ALA A 342 20.59 -9.56 31.09
N ILE A 343 19.84 -10.60 30.81
CA ILE A 343 19.87 -11.35 29.54
C ILE A 343 18.65 -11.05 28.70
N LYS A 344 18.79 -11.23 27.41
CA LYS A 344 17.68 -11.11 26.46
C LYS A 344 16.66 -12.21 26.72
N SER A 345 15.43 -11.82 27.00
CA SER A 345 14.33 -12.78 27.14
C SER A 345 14.09 -13.51 25.83
N PRO A 346 13.79 -14.80 25.83
CA PRO A 346 13.40 -15.49 24.61
C PRO A 346 12.14 -14.84 24.02
N PRO A 347 11.99 -14.84 22.68
CA PRO A 347 10.80 -14.32 22.07
C PRO A 347 9.58 -15.03 22.67
N PRO A 348 8.48 -14.31 22.94
CA PRO A 348 7.29 -14.92 23.51
C PRO A 348 6.88 -16.10 22.64
N SER A 349 6.74 -17.27 23.28
CA SER A 349 6.30 -18.47 22.57
C SER A 349 5.02 -18.14 21.81
N SER A 350 4.93 -18.58 20.55
CA SER A 350 3.74 -18.43 19.73
C SER A 350 2.62 -19.35 20.28
N ARG A 351 2.23 -19.12 21.54
CA ARG A 351 1.06 -19.79 22.09
C ARG A 351 -0.10 -19.38 21.21
N ARG A 352 -0.64 -20.32 20.46
CA ARG A 352 -1.90 -20.11 19.72
C ARG A 352 -2.96 -19.80 20.77
N LEU A 353 -3.20 -18.53 20.98
CA LEU A 353 -4.33 -18.09 21.80
C LEU A 353 -5.58 -18.53 21.09
N THR A 354 -6.45 -19.21 21.78
CA THR A 354 -7.80 -19.46 21.30
C THR A 354 -8.44 -18.11 21.04
N HIS A 355 -8.79 -17.81 19.80
CA HIS A 355 -9.41 -16.55 19.45
C HIS A 355 -10.91 -16.76 19.17
N VAL A 356 -11.68 -15.72 19.35
CA VAL A 356 -13.10 -15.70 19.02
C VAL A 356 -13.25 -15.33 17.55
N SER A 357 -13.91 -16.20 16.79
CA SER A 357 -14.26 -16.00 15.39
C SER A 357 -15.77 -16.14 15.20
N TRP A 358 -16.25 -15.92 13.99
CA TRP A 358 -17.65 -16.19 13.65
C TRP A 358 -18.09 -17.63 13.98
N SER A 359 -17.17 -18.59 13.86
CA SER A 359 -17.48 -19.99 14.11
C SER A 359 -17.68 -20.36 15.58
N ASN A 360 -17.14 -19.57 16.51
CA ASN A 360 -17.19 -19.87 17.95
C ASN A 360 -17.68 -18.71 18.82
N HIS A 361 -18.24 -17.64 18.23
CA HIS A 361 -18.68 -16.45 18.99
C HIS A 361 -19.83 -16.73 19.96
N LEU A 362 -20.57 -17.81 19.77
CA LEU A 362 -21.62 -18.26 20.67
C LEU A 362 -21.12 -19.19 21.81
N HIS A 363 -19.82 -19.50 21.83
CA HIS A 363 -19.25 -20.28 22.92
C HIS A 363 -19.37 -19.51 24.26
N PRO A 364 -19.71 -20.18 25.38
CA PRO A 364 -19.88 -19.53 26.68
C PRO A 364 -18.69 -18.64 27.11
N ASP A 365 -17.46 -19.05 26.75
CA ASP A 365 -16.22 -18.32 27.07
C ASP A 365 -15.85 -17.23 26.05
N ALA A 366 -16.59 -17.04 24.97
CA ALA A 366 -16.20 -16.14 23.88
C ALA A 366 -15.93 -14.71 24.37
N THR A 367 -16.81 -14.16 25.20
CA THR A 367 -16.64 -12.82 25.75
C THR A 367 -15.39 -12.72 26.63
N ARG A 368 -15.15 -13.71 27.50
CA ARG A 368 -13.96 -13.77 28.37
C ARG A 368 -12.66 -13.83 27.55
N ILE A 369 -12.62 -14.68 26.54
CA ILE A 369 -11.48 -14.81 25.64
C ILE A 369 -11.20 -13.49 24.90
N LYS A 370 -12.25 -12.83 24.38
CA LYS A 370 -12.13 -11.57 23.68
C LYS A 370 -11.56 -10.47 24.59
N LEU A 371 -12.11 -10.31 25.80
CA LEU A 371 -11.65 -9.32 26.77
C LEU A 371 -10.20 -9.57 27.18
N GLU A 372 -9.79 -10.83 27.37
CA GLU A 372 -8.40 -11.16 27.68
C GLU A 372 -7.46 -10.84 26.52
N LEU A 373 -7.85 -11.13 25.28
CA LEU A 373 -7.09 -10.75 24.08
C LEU A 373 -6.96 -9.23 23.96
N GLU A 374 -8.02 -8.48 24.17
CA GLU A 374 -8.00 -7.02 24.17
C GLU A 374 -7.06 -6.47 25.26
N ARG A 375 -7.08 -7.06 26.45
CA ARG A 375 -6.17 -6.70 27.54
C ARG A 375 -4.72 -6.93 27.15
N LEU A 376 -4.40 -8.08 26.56
CA LEU A 376 -3.04 -8.42 26.10
C LEU A 376 -2.57 -7.47 25.00
N VAL A 377 -3.43 -7.13 24.04
CA VAL A 377 -3.10 -6.20 22.97
C VAL A 377 -2.82 -4.79 23.51
N ARG A 378 -3.64 -4.32 24.47
CA ARG A 378 -3.42 -3.02 25.13
C ARG A 378 -2.18 -2.98 26.00
N ALA A 379 -1.88 -4.07 26.70
CA ALA A 379 -0.66 -4.17 27.52
C ALA A 379 0.63 -4.14 26.68
N GLY A 380 0.54 -4.62 25.42
CA GLY A 380 1.69 -4.67 24.52
C GLY A 380 2.76 -5.68 24.94
N ASP A 381 3.94 -5.53 24.35
CA ASP A 381 5.10 -6.37 24.67
C ASP A 381 5.76 -5.88 25.99
N PRO A 382 6.24 -6.78 26.85
CA PRO A 382 6.89 -6.36 28.09
C PRO A 382 8.18 -5.59 27.78
N PRO A 383 8.45 -4.48 28.47
CA PRO A 383 9.66 -3.70 28.28
C PRO A 383 10.90 -4.50 28.68
N THR A 384 12.03 -4.26 28.00
CA THR A 384 13.28 -4.94 28.27
C THR A 384 13.79 -4.71 29.69
N SER A 385 14.30 -5.75 30.34
CA SER A 385 15.00 -5.66 31.60
C SER A 385 16.49 -5.30 31.46
N ARG A 386 17.02 -5.24 30.21
CA ARG A 386 18.44 -4.95 29.93
C ARG A 386 18.80 -3.48 30.06
N LEU A 387 17.82 -2.61 30.09
CA LEU A 387 17.95 -1.17 30.30
C LEU A 387 17.24 -0.76 31.59
N THR A 388 17.84 0.19 32.33
CA THR A 388 17.19 0.77 33.52
C THR A 388 15.91 1.52 33.10
N ALA A 389 14.83 1.38 33.87
CA ALA A 389 13.51 1.89 33.53
C ALA A 389 13.53 3.37 33.15
N GLY A 390 14.05 4.24 34.00
CA GLY A 390 14.03 5.67 33.74
C GLY A 390 14.89 6.13 32.55
N TRP A 391 15.93 5.39 32.15
CA TRP A 391 16.67 5.70 30.93
C TRP A 391 15.97 5.13 29.70
N ARG A 392 15.40 3.93 29.80
CA ARG A 392 14.60 3.29 28.76
C ARG A 392 13.42 4.19 28.36
N GLU A 393 12.66 4.68 29.34
CA GLU A 393 11.50 5.56 29.11
C GLU A 393 11.90 6.82 28.34
N ARG A 394 13.01 7.48 28.70
CA ARG A 394 13.52 8.62 27.91
C ARG A 394 13.91 8.25 26.49
N ALA A 395 14.46 7.05 26.27
CA ALA A 395 14.77 6.60 24.93
C ALA A 395 13.49 6.28 24.13
N GLU A 396 12.46 5.71 24.78
CA GLU A 396 11.13 5.51 24.22
C GLU A 396 10.46 6.83 23.86
N ASP A 397 10.61 7.89 24.68
CA ASP A 397 10.12 9.24 24.40
C ASP A 397 10.79 9.83 23.13
N VAL A 398 12.09 9.64 22.98
CA VAL A 398 12.81 10.09 21.75
C VAL A 398 12.30 9.33 20.53
N ILE A 399 12.15 8.02 20.61
CA ILE A 399 11.61 7.18 19.52
C ILE A 399 10.20 7.62 19.19
N TRP A 400 9.37 7.84 20.21
CA TRP A 400 7.99 8.31 20.03
C TRP A 400 7.95 9.67 19.34
N ALA A 401 8.80 10.62 19.73
CA ALA A 401 8.89 11.93 19.11
C ALA A 401 9.27 11.84 17.62
N LEU A 402 10.24 10.98 17.27
CA LEU A 402 10.67 10.80 15.88
C LEU A 402 9.58 10.13 15.03
N VAL A 403 8.90 9.11 15.55
CA VAL A 403 7.79 8.43 14.86
C VAL A 403 6.58 9.34 14.67
N ASN A 404 6.34 10.27 15.60
CA ASN A 404 5.26 11.26 15.51
C ASN A 404 5.67 12.54 14.79
N SER A 405 6.91 12.64 14.31
CA SER A 405 7.32 13.78 13.49
C SER A 405 6.62 13.79 12.14
N PRO A 406 6.34 14.98 11.57
CA PRO A 406 5.78 15.05 10.21
C PRO A 406 6.65 14.36 9.17
N GLU A 407 7.96 14.32 9.37
CA GLU A 407 8.91 13.69 8.45
C GLU A 407 8.70 12.18 8.32
N PHE A 408 8.32 11.49 9.41
CA PHE A 408 8.07 10.05 9.40
C PHE A 408 6.95 9.62 8.45
N VAL A 409 5.94 10.47 8.28
CA VAL A 409 4.76 10.16 7.44
C VAL A 409 4.88 10.65 5.99
N PHE A 410 5.97 11.32 5.65
CA PHE A 410 6.22 11.80 4.29
C PHE A 410 7.44 11.11 3.67
N SER A 411 7.34 10.82 2.37
CA SER A 411 8.51 10.45 1.57
C SER A 411 9.35 11.69 1.32
N PRO A 412 10.67 11.60 1.55
CA PRO A 412 11.61 12.68 1.22
C PRO A 412 11.63 13.00 -0.27
#